data_77bb5122115c8d1d35af5e4d0495c0df
#
_entry.id   77bb5122115c8d1d35af5e4d0495c0df
#
_cell.length_a   1.000
_cell.length_b   1.000
_cell.length_c   1.000
_cell.angle_alpha   90.00
_cell.angle_beta   90.00
_cell.angle_gamma   90.00
#
_symmetry.space_group_name_H-M   'P 1'
#
loop_
_entity.id
_entity.type
_entity.pdbx_description
1 polymer ?
#
loop_
_entity_poly.entity_id
_entity_poly.type
_entity_poly.pdbx_seq_one_letter_code
_entity_poly.pdbx_strand_id
1 'polypeptide(L)'
;MLEAFARFTVRLHEQGICHEDFNQTNILWEYDGTAGNYRFQLIDINRMRFHARPLRPDECMINLRRLSCPAVPFLYILDRYADIRGWDINDTLLRGTFFRLLFGRRQQFKKRFRERKSAAAGKKQG
;
A
#
# COMPACT_ATOMS: atom_id res chain seq x y z
N MET A 1 -0.10 13.26 -10.21
CA MET A 1 0.44 12.73 -8.94
C MET A 1 0.34 11.22 -8.84
N LEU A 2 -0.82 10.62 -9.02
CA LEU A 2 -1.00 9.17 -8.86
C LEU A 2 -0.16 8.33 -9.85
N GLU A 3 0.00 8.78 -11.08
CA GLU A 3 0.88 8.11 -12.03
C GLU A 3 2.35 8.18 -11.60
N ALA A 4 2.79 9.34 -11.12
CA ALA A 4 4.14 9.50 -10.59
C ALA A 4 4.37 8.60 -9.37
N PHE A 5 3.37 8.44 -8.53
CA PHE A 5 3.40 7.53 -7.39
C PHE A 5 3.49 6.06 -7.84
N ALA A 6 2.72 5.68 -8.87
CA ALA A 6 2.80 4.33 -9.42
C ALA A 6 4.22 4.04 -9.96
N ARG A 7 4.83 4.97 -10.68
CA ARG A 7 6.22 4.85 -11.16
C ARG A 7 7.22 4.71 -10.03
N PHE A 8 7.07 5.51 -9.00
CA PHE A 8 7.91 5.43 -7.79
C PHE A 8 7.80 4.04 -7.15
N THR A 9 6.59 3.53 -6.97
CA THR A 9 6.34 2.21 -6.37
C THR A 9 6.92 1.09 -7.24
N VAL A 10 6.77 1.16 -8.56
CA VAL A 10 7.37 0.20 -9.48
C VAL A 10 8.89 0.14 -9.27
N ARG A 11 9.55 1.30 -9.22
CA ARG A 11 11.01 1.34 -9.02
C ARG A 11 11.44 0.71 -7.70
N LEU A 12 10.70 0.95 -6.62
CA LEU A 12 10.97 0.32 -5.34
C LEU A 12 10.87 -1.21 -5.46
N HIS A 13 9.78 -1.70 -6.00
CA HIS A 13 9.50 -3.13 -6.10
C HIS A 13 10.46 -3.85 -7.04
N GLU A 14 10.85 -3.22 -8.15
CA GLU A 14 11.84 -3.78 -9.07
C GLU A 14 13.24 -3.88 -8.44
N GLN A 15 13.55 -2.99 -7.50
CA GLN A 15 14.79 -3.04 -6.73
C GLN A 15 14.72 -3.98 -5.52
N GLY A 16 13.59 -4.66 -5.33
CA GLY A 16 13.40 -5.57 -4.20
C GLY A 16 13.10 -4.87 -2.87
N ILE A 17 12.71 -3.60 -2.91
CA ILE A 17 12.43 -2.80 -1.71
C ILE A 17 10.95 -2.90 -1.37
N CYS A 18 10.65 -3.31 -0.14
CA CYS A 18 9.31 -3.38 0.42
C CYS A 18 9.26 -2.62 1.74
N HIS A 19 8.33 -1.69 1.86
CA HIS A 19 8.04 -1.05 3.14
C HIS A 19 6.86 -1.80 3.77
N GLU A 20 7.08 -2.45 4.91
CA GLU A 20 6.04 -3.28 5.54
C GLU A 20 4.83 -2.50 6.06
N ASP A 21 4.97 -1.19 6.19
CA ASP A 21 3.89 -0.29 6.58
C ASP A 21 3.70 0.80 5.51
N PHE A 22 3.42 0.36 4.28
CA PHE A 22 3.32 1.20 3.09
C PHE A 22 1.97 1.91 3.03
N ASN A 23 1.74 2.81 3.98
CA ASN A 23 0.55 3.64 4.04
C ASN A 23 0.92 5.11 3.82
N GLN A 24 -0.11 5.95 3.65
CA GLN A 24 0.06 7.36 3.32
C GLN A 24 0.84 8.15 4.37
N THR A 25 0.78 7.73 5.64
CA THR A 25 1.48 8.44 6.74
C THR A 25 2.99 8.26 6.67
N ASN A 26 3.47 7.22 5.98
CA ASN A 26 4.88 6.93 5.81
C ASN A 26 5.42 7.36 4.44
N ILE A 27 4.60 8.03 3.63
CA ILE A 27 4.96 8.48 2.28
C ILE A 27 4.84 10.00 2.24
N LEU A 28 5.99 10.66 2.18
CA LEU A 28 6.06 12.11 1.97
C LEU A 28 6.16 12.40 0.48
N TRP A 29 5.56 13.49 0.04
CA TRP A 29 5.65 13.91 -1.34
C TRP A 29 5.81 15.41 -1.47
N GLU A 30 6.48 15.82 -2.53
CA GLU A 30 6.73 17.21 -2.87
C GLU A 30 6.51 17.39 -4.37
N TYR A 31 5.89 18.49 -4.73
CA TYR A 31 5.74 18.88 -6.13
C TYR A 31 6.74 19.97 -6.48
N ASP A 32 7.63 19.67 -7.44
CA ASP A 32 8.53 20.64 -8.02
C ASP A 32 7.86 21.30 -9.23
N GLY A 33 7.27 22.46 -9.02
CA GLY A 33 6.55 23.20 -10.05
C GLY A 33 7.45 23.67 -11.20
N THR A 34 8.76 23.82 -10.97
CA THR A 34 9.73 24.23 -12.00
C THR A 34 10.04 23.09 -12.97
N ALA A 35 10.24 21.88 -12.43
CA ALA A 35 10.50 20.67 -13.23
C ALA A 35 9.22 19.92 -13.61
N GLY A 36 8.07 20.27 -13.03
CA GLY A 36 6.80 19.59 -13.26
C GLY A 36 6.77 18.15 -12.72
N ASN A 37 7.60 17.84 -11.73
CA ASN A 37 7.79 16.50 -11.22
C ASN A 37 7.35 16.37 -9.76
N TYR A 38 6.87 15.17 -9.39
CA TYR A 38 6.63 14.78 -8.01
C TYR A 38 7.81 13.99 -7.48
N ARG A 39 8.22 14.28 -6.26
CA ARG A 39 9.20 13.52 -5.49
C ARG A 39 8.51 12.81 -4.35
N PHE A 40 8.91 11.56 -4.10
CA PHE A 40 8.39 10.77 -2.99
C PHE A 40 9.52 10.32 -2.10
N GLN A 41 9.26 10.30 -0.82
CA GLN A 41 10.21 9.85 0.20
C GLN A 41 9.48 8.96 1.21
N LEU A 42 10.10 7.85 1.56
CA LEU A 42 9.60 6.98 2.62
C LEU A 42 10.23 7.36 3.95
N ILE A 43 9.42 7.36 4.99
CA ILE A 43 9.85 7.50 6.38
C ILE A 43 9.58 6.18 7.12
N ASP A 44 10.05 6.08 8.37
CA ASP A 44 10.00 4.84 9.17
C ASP A 44 10.78 3.71 8.50
N ILE A 45 12.06 3.95 8.28
CA ILE A 45 12.97 3.03 7.58
C ILE A 45 13.14 1.68 8.31
N ASN A 46 12.80 1.59 9.59
CA ASN A 46 12.84 0.33 10.35
C ASN A 46 11.85 -0.70 9.81
N ARG A 47 10.85 -0.26 9.04
CA ARG A 47 9.85 -1.12 8.41
C ARG A 47 10.23 -1.52 6.98
N MET A 48 11.39 -1.11 6.50
CA MET A 48 11.85 -1.44 5.15
C MET A 48 12.55 -2.78 5.14
N ARG A 49 12.25 -3.58 4.11
CA ARG A 49 12.92 -4.83 3.81
C ARG A 49 13.52 -4.78 2.42
N PHE A 50 14.69 -5.39 2.28
CA PHE A 50 15.46 -5.40 1.05
C PHE A 50 15.67 -6.84 0.60
N HIS A 51 15.28 -7.13 -0.65
CA HIS A 51 15.47 -8.42 -1.29
C HIS A 51 16.54 -8.30 -2.37
N ALA A 52 17.28 -9.39 -2.61
CA ALA A 52 18.29 -9.45 -3.68
C ALA A 52 17.66 -9.62 -5.08
N ARG A 53 16.35 -9.65 -5.17
CA ARG A 53 15.54 -9.82 -6.39
C ARG A 53 14.39 -8.83 -6.42
N PRO A 54 13.79 -8.57 -7.60
CA PRO A 54 12.53 -7.84 -7.65
C PRO A 54 11.44 -8.54 -6.83
N LEU A 55 10.51 -7.77 -6.27
CA LEU A 55 9.37 -8.34 -5.56
C LEU A 55 8.50 -9.14 -6.54
N ARG A 56 7.98 -10.27 -6.07
CA ARG A 56 7.03 -11.09 -6.82
C ARG A 56 5.68 -10.38 -6.95
N PRO A 57 4.85 -10.72 -7.95
CA PRO A 57 3.55 -10.06 -8.14
C PRO A 57 2.68 -10.01 -6.88
N ASP A 58 2.55 -11.09 -6.15
CA ASP A 58 1.74 -11.13 -4.93
C ASP A 58 2.35 -10.27 -3.81
N GLU A 59 3.67 -10.26 -3.69
CA GLU A 59 4.38 -9.40 -2.73
C GLU A 59 4.11 -7.92 -3.02
N CYS A 60 4.07 -7.53 -4.30
CA CYS A 60 3.74 -6.17 -4.72
C CYS A 60 2.31 -5.79 -4.32
N MET A 61 1.36 -6.67 -4.55
CA MET A 61 -0.06 -6.43 -4.22
C MET A 61 -0.28 -6.40 -2.71
N ILE A 62 0.39 -7.27 -1.97
CA ILE A 62 0.38 -7.28 -0.50
C ILE A 62 0.95 -5.96 0.05
N ASN A 63 1.98 -5.42 -0.57
CA ASN A 63 2.54 -4.14 -0.17
C ASN A 63 1.56 -2.99 -0.44
N LEU A 64 0.99 -2.94 -1.64
CA LEU A 64 0.05 -1.89 -2.06
C LEU A 64 -1.27 -1.90 -1.28
N ARG A 65 -1.71 -3.05 -0.76
CA ARG A 65 -2.97 -3.16 -0.02
C ARG A 65 -3.06 -2.26 1.21
N ARG A 66 -1.92 -1.80 1.73
CA ARG A 66 -1.86 -0.94 2.92
C ARG A 66 -2.17 0.52 2.64
N LEU A 67 -2.25 0.92 1.38
CA LEU A 67 -2.68 2.27 1.02
C LEU A 67 -4.13 2.48 1.45
N SER A 68 -4.37 3.47 2.30
CA SER A 68 -5.69 3.78 2.86
C SER A 68 -6.49 4.76 2.01
N CYS A 69 -6.14 4.92 0.74
CA CYS A 69 -6.86 5.78 -0.19
C CYS A 69 -8.22 5.19 -0.60
N PRO A 70 -9.15 6.01 -1.12
CA PRO A 70 -10.40 5.51 -1.68
C PRO A 70 -10.19 4.52 -2.83
N ALA A 71 -11.24 3.76 -3.15
CA ALA A 71 -11.17 2.69 -4.15
C ALA A 71 -10.76 3.18 -5.54
N VAL A 72 -11.30 4.31 -6.00
CA VAL A 72 -11.01 4.80 -7.36
C VAL A 72 -9.54 5.20 -7.54
N PRO A 73 -8.92 6.02 -6.69
CA PRO A 73 -7.48 6.26 -6.76
C PRO A 73 -6.65 4.98 -6.65
N PHE A 74 -7.05 4.04 -5.81
CA PHE A 74 -6.36 2.76 -5.66
C PHE A 74 -6.36 1.96 -6.97
N LEU A 75 -7.51 1.84 -7.61
CA LEU A 75 -7.62 1.14 -8.90
C LEU A 75 -6.82 1.84 -10.00
N TYR A 76 -6.80 3.17 -10.00
CA TYR A 76 -5.98 3.94 -10.92
C TYR A 76 -4.48 3.64 -10.73
N ILE A 77 -4.01 3.61 -9.49
CA ILE A 77 -2.62 3.26 -9.17
C ILE A 77 -2.29 1.85 -9.69
N LEU A 78 -3.17 0.87 -9.45
CA LEU A 78 -2.97 -0.50 -9.94
C LEU A 78 -2.91 -0.57 -11.46
N ASP A 79 -3.80 0.15 -12.15
CA ASP A 79 -3.82 0.23 -13.61
C ASP A 79 -2.49 0.75 -14.17
N ARG A 80 -2.03 1.89 -13.65
CA ARG A 80 -0.77 2.49 -14.06
C ARG A 80 0.44 1.62 -13.68
N TYR A 81 0.40 1.01 -12.51
CA TYR A 81 1.42 0.08 -12.05
C TYR A 81 1.56 -1.11 -13.00
N ALA A 82 0.45 -1.74 -13.37
CA ALA A 82 0.43 -2.86 -14.29
C ALA A 82 0.96 -2.47 -15.68
N ASP A 83 0.53 -1.31 -16.18
CA ASP A 83 0.97 -0.80 -17.47
C ASP A 83 2.49 -0.58 -17.50
N ILE A 84 3.05 0.06 -16.49
CA ILE A 84 4.49 0.31 -16.37
C ILE A 84 5.28 -1.02 -16.29
N ARG A 85 4.76 -2.01 -15.55
CA ARG A 85 5.39 -3.33 -15.40
C ARG A 85 5.21 -4.22 -16.64
N GLY A 86 4.34 -3.87 -17.56
CA GLY A 86 3.97 -4.74 -18.67
C GLY A 86 3.15 -5.96 -18.25
N TRP A 87 2.44 -5.84 -17.12
CA TRP A 87 1.56 -6.90 -16.60
C TRP A 87 0.16 -6.77 -17.18
N ASP A 88 -0.59 -7.88 -17.17
CA ASP A 88 -2.01 -7.85 -17.50
C ASP A 88 -2.78 -6.98 -16.51
N ILE A 89 -3.46 -5.95 -17.02
CA ILE A 89 -4.16 -4.94 -16.20
C ILE A 89 -5.30 -5.59 -15.43
N ASN A 90 -6.11 -6.41 -16.08
CA ASN A 90 -7.28 -7.04 -15.45
C ASN A 90 -6.86 -7.99 -14.33
N ASP A 91 -5.84 -8.80 -14.56
CA ASP A 91 -5.29 -9.70 -13.54
C ASP A 91 -4.74 -8.92 -12.35
N THR A 92 -4.01 -7.83 -12.60
CA THR A 92 -3.45 -6.97 -11.55
C THR A 92 -4.55 -6.30 -10.74
N LEU A 93 -5.58 -5.76 -11.39
CA LEU A 93 -6.72 -5.15 -10.70
C LEU A 93 -7.45 -6.17 -9.83
N LEU A 94 -7.65 -7.37 -10.33
CA LEU A 94 -8.32 -8.44 -9.60
C LEU A 94 -7.52 -8.88 -8.36
N ARG A 95 -6.23 -9.13 -8.52
CA ARG A 95 -5.34 -9.52 -7.42
C ARG A 95 -5.21 -8.41 -6.37
N GLY A 96 -4.97 -7.19 -6.80
CA GLY A 96 -4.82 -6.04 -5.90
C GLY A 96 -6.08 -5.79 -5.10
N THR A 97 -7.24 -5.85 -5.74
CA THR A 97 -8.55 -5.70 -5.07
C THR A 97 -8.79 -6.82 -4.08
N PHE A 98 -8.48 -8.07 -4.45
CA PHE A 98 -8.61 -9.23 -3.57
C PHE A 98 -7.79 -9.04 -2.28
N PHE A 99 -6.51 -8.72 -2.40
CA PHE A 99 -5.65 -8.52 -1.23
C PHE A 99 -6.10 -7.33 -0.38
N ARG A 100 -6.57 -6.26 -1.01
CA ARG A 100 -7.08 -5.09 -0.30
C ARG A 100 -8.33 -5.42 0.51
N LEU A 101 -9.30 -6.12 -0.08
CA LEU A 101 -10.52 -6.53 0.61
C LEU A 101 -10.21 -7.48 1.77
N LEU A 102 -9.33 -8.44 1.55
CA LEU A 102 -8.92 -9.37 2.59
C LEU A 102 -8.23 -8.66 3.77
N PHE A 103 -7.37 -7.70 3.48
CA PHE A 103 -6.71 -6.87 4.48
C PHE A 103 -7.72 -6.04 5.28
N GLY A 104 -8.66 -5.40 4.60
CA GLY A 104 -9.74 -4.62 5.23
C GLY A 104 -10.59 -5.47 6.18
N ARG A 105 -10.93 -6.69 5.79
CA ARG A 105 -11.67 -7.64 6.65
C ARG A 105 -10.88 -8.00 7.90
N ARG A 106 -9.57 -8.25 7.78
CA ARG A 106 -8.70 -8.53 8.93
C ARG A 106 -8.62 -7.35 9.89
N GLN A 107 -8.53 -6.12 9.38
CA GLN A 107 -8.50 -4.92 10.20
C GLN A 107 -9.81 -4.70 10.95
N GLN A 108 -10.94 -4.90 10.29
CA GLN A 108 -12.26 -4.83 10.92
C GLN A 108 -12.42 -5.88 12.03
N PHE A 109 -11.99 -7.10 11.79
CA PHE A 109 -12.02 -8.18 12.79
C PHE A 109 -11.17 -7.82 14.01
N LYS A 110 -9.94 -7.34 13.82
CA LYS A 110 -9.07 -6.90 14.91
C LYS A 110 -9.67 -5.75 15.69
N LYS A 111 -10.30 -4.79 15.02
CA LYS A 111 -10.98 -3.65 15.64
C LYS A 111 -12.15 -4.12 16.52
N ARG A 112 -13.01 -4.98 15.99
CA ARG A 112 -14.14 -5.55 16.74
C ARG A 112 -13.68 -6.34 17.97
N PHE A 113 -12.61 -7.10 17.83
CA PHE A 113 -12.04 -7.86 18.96
C PHE A 113 -11.51 -6.95 20.05
N ARG A 114 -10.81 -5.87 19.68
CA ARG A 114 -10.33 -4.86 20.64
C ARG A 114 -11.48 -4.13 21.35
N GLU A 115 -12.53 -3.78 20.62
CA GLU A 115 -13.73 -3.14 21.19
C GLU A 115 -14.44 -4.07 22.17
N ARG A 116 -14.56 -5.36 21.87
CA ARG A 116 -15.11 -6.37 22.78
C ARG A 116 -14.27 -6.52 24.04
N LYS A 117 -12.95 -6.56 23.94
CA LYS A 117 -12.04 -6.59 25.10
C LYS A 117 -12.18 -5.35 25.96
N SER A 118 -12.24 -4.17 25.36
CA SER A 118 -12.40 -2.91 26.05
C SER A 118 -13.74 -2.82 26.79
N ALA A 119 -14.83 -3.23 26.14
CA ALA A 119 -16.16 -3.31 26.75
C ALA A 119 -16.21 -4.28 27.94
N ALA A 120 -15.60 -5.46 27.81
CA ALA A 120 -15.51 -6.44 28.89
C ALA A 120 -14.67 -5.92 30.08
N ALA A 121 -13.57 -5.23 29.82
CA ALA A 121 -12.75 -4.61 30.86
C ALA A 121 -13.50 -3.47 31.58
N GLY A 122 -14.27 -2.64 30.84
CA GLY A 122 -15.12 -1.59 31.42
C GLY A 122 -16.21 -2.14 32.32
N LYS A 123 -16.82 -3.28 31.98
CA LYS A 123 -17.84 -3.96 32.82
C LYS A 123 -17.25 -4.54 34.12
N LYS A 124 -15.97 -4.92 34.15
CA LYS A 124 -15.31 -5.47 35.34
C LYS A 124 -14.89 -4.37 36.34
N GLN A 125 -14.79 -3.11 35.91
CA GLN A 125 -14.42 -1.97 36.73
C GLN A 125 -15.63 -1.20 37.31
N GLY A 126 -16.80 -1.52 36.82
CA GLY A 126 -18.07 -1.00 37.33
C GLY A 126 -18.73 -1.97 38.29
#